data_b9697bf7764c24e4f4cc37b6038ad16d
#
_entry.id   b9697bf7764c24e4f4cc37b6038ad16d
#
_cell.length_a   1.000
_cell.length_b   1.000
_cell.length_c   1.000
_cell.angle_alpha   90.00
_cell.angle_beta   90.00
_cell.angle_gamma   90.00
#
_symmetry.space_group_name_H-M   'P 1'
#
loop_
_entity.id
_entity.type
_entity.pdbx_description
1 polymer ?
#
loop_
_entity_poly.entity_id
_entity_poly.type
_entity_poly.pdbx_seq_one_letter_code
_entity_poly.pdbx_strand_id
1 'polypeptide(L)'
;MDFLKNNVWLILFVAWGLPLGYYRSKFRKIVYQTDSWIINIKPVFWKEIRGLFGNIYPDNQKYKKFRNFYLFYLAVYFSLFIVYFIVGAKTENMKQLAIGDTVPKFELMDQHGKLFQIDSVLGKKNLVIYFYPKDESQGCTKEACSFRDQFEVFADADAVIIGISAQSVESHLMFATKNRLNYTLLSDKGSKVRKLFGVPGNIFGLIPGRVTYVIDRDGKVVYLFNSQLQAEKHVEEALRILQEMK
;
A
#
# COMPACT_ATOMS: atom_id res chain seq x y z
N MET A 1 -7.15 15.48 -7.33
CA MET A 1 -6.43 15.63 -8.63
C MET A 1 -5.02 15.05 -8.57
N ASP A 2 -4.41 14.94 -7.40
CA ASP A 2 -3.03 14.44 -7.22
C ASP A 2 -2.88 12.92 -7.44
N PHE A 3 -3.91 12.12 -7.13
CA PHE A 3 -3.88 10.67 -7.40
C PHE A 3 -3.66 10.35 -8.88
N LEU A 4 -4.39 11.05 -9.76
CA LEU A 4 -4.28 10.86 -11.22
C LEU A 4 -2.90 11.24 -11.74
N LYS A 5 -2.32 12.36 -11.25
CA LYS A 5 -0.98 12.80 -11.66
C LYS A 5 0.11 11.83 -11.21
N ASN A 6 -0.01 11.31 -9.98
CA ASN A 6 1.00 10.42 -9.40
C ASN A 6 0.93 8.98 -9.95
N ASN A 7 -0.19 8.60 -10.57
CA ASN A 7 -0.42 7.23 -11.06
C ASN A 7 -0.71 7.17 -12.56
N VAL A 8 -0.28 8.17 -13.34
CA VAL A 8 -0.53 8.24 -14.80
C VAL A 8 -0.12 6.94 -15.50
N TRP A 9 1.07 6.41 -15.20
CA TRP A 9 1.57 5.19 -15.83
C TRP A 9 0.77 3.95 -15.48
N LEU A 10 0.28 3.85 -14.24
CA LEU A 10 -0.64 2.78 -13.83
C LEU A 10 -1.96 2.86 -14.60
N ILE A 11 -2.51 4.06 -14.72
CA ILE A 11 -3.78 4.29 -15.42
C ILE A 11 -3.64 3.92 -16.90
N LEU A 12 -2.55 4.34 -17.55
CA LEU A 12 -2.27 4.00 -18.94
C LEU A 12 -2.09 2.48 -19.12
N PHE A 13 -1.37 1.82 -18.21
CA PHE A 13 -1.18 0.37 -18.23
C PHE A 13 -2.51 -0.38 -18.08
N VAL A 14 -3.35 0.02 -17.12
CA VAL A 14 -4.66 -0.60 -16.89
C VAL A 14 -5.59 -0.34 -18.07
N ALA A 15 -5.69 0.90 -18.53
CA ALA A 15 -6.56 1.27 -19.65
C ALA A 15 -6.18 0.53 -20.95
N TRP A 16 -4.88 0.42 -21.25
CA TRP A 16 -4.38 -0.33 -22.38
C TRP A 16 -4.58 -1.84 -22.21
N GLY A 17 -4.58 -2.35 -20.98
CA GLY A 17 -4.79 -3.76 -20.65
C GLY A 17 -6.25 -4.21 -20.78
N LEU A 18 -7.25 -3.30 -20.68
CA LEU A 18 -8.67 -3.66 -20.73
C LEU A 18 -9.06 -4.49 -21.96
N PRO A 19 -8.65 -4.15 -23.21
CA PRO A 19 -9.00 -4.94 -24.37
C PRO A 19 -8.13 -6.19 -24.58
N LEU A 20 -7.16 -6.48 -23.68
CA LEU A 20 -6.26 -7.62 -23.85
C LEU A 20 -7.00 -8.96 -23.97
N GLY A 21 -8.02 -9.18 -23.15
CA GLY A 21 -8.85 -10.38 -23.20
C GLY A 21 -9.56 -10.55 -24.52
N TYR A 22 -10.08 -9.46 -25.09
CA TYR A 22 -10.73 -9.45 -26.40
C TYR A 22 -9.75 -9.80 -27.53
N TYR A 23 -8.59 -9.14 -27.60
CA TYR A 23 -7.59 -9.39 -28.62
C TYR A 23 -7.00 -10.79 -28.51
N ARG A 24 -6.73 -11.26 -27.29
CA ARG A 24 -6.31 -12.64 -27.05
C ARG A 24 -7.35 -13.63 -27.54
N SER A 25 -8.61 -13.46 -27.20
CA SER A 25 -9.71 -14.32 -27.66
C SER A 25 -9.77 -14.38 -29.19
N LYS A 26 -9.71 -13.22 -29.84
CA LYS A 26 -9.74 -13.12 -31.31
C LYS A 26 -8.53 -13.80 -31.94
N PHE A 27 -7.32 -13.63 -31.40
CA PHE A 27 -6.11 -14.29 -31.88
C PHE A 27 -6.20 -15.81 -31.72
N ARG A 28 -6.68 -16.31 -30.56
CA ARG A 28 -6.90 -17.73 -30.31
C ARG A 28 -7.85 -18.36 -31.31
N LYS A 29 -8.96 -17.72 -31.62
CA LYS A 29 -9.90 -18.21 -32.64
C LYS A 29 -9.24 -18.38 -33.99
N ILE A 30 -8.37 -17.46 -34.39
CA ILE A 30 -7.61 -17.57 -35.66
C ILE A 30 -6.58 -18.71 -35.57
N VAL A 31 -5.81 -18.82 -34.53
CA VAL A 31 -4.74 -19.83 -34.35
C VAL A 31 -5.30 -21.24 -34.27
N TYR A 32 -6.46 -21.42 -33.62
CA TYR A 32 -7.12 -22.72 -33.47
C TYR A 32 -8.18 -22.99 -34.54
N GLN A 33 -8.39 -22.06 -35.48
CA GLN A 33 -9.36 -22.18 -36.56
C GLN A 33 -10.75 -22.56 -36.04
N THR A 34 -11.25 -21.85 -35.05
CA THR A 34 -12.53 -22.10 -34.39
C THR A 34 -13.24 -20.81 -34.05
N ASP A 35 -14.54 -20.77 -34.10
CA ASP A 35 -15.36 -19.67 -33.60
C ASP A 35 -15.91 -19.93 -32.20
N SER A 36 -15.64 -21.13 -31.65
CA SER A 36 -16.13 -21.50 -30.32
C SER A 36 -15.51 -20.65 -29.22
N TRP A 37 -16.37 -20.15 -28.33
CA TRP A 37 -15.93 -19.43 -27.13
C TRP A 37 -15.16 -20.31 -26.13
N ILE A 38 -15.39 -21.62 -26.14
CA ILE A 38 -14.75 -22.61 -25.27
C ILE A 38 -13.21 -22.57 -25.35
N ILE A 39 -12.66 -22.12 -26.51
CA ILE A 39 -11.21 -21.99 -26.67
C ILE A 39 -10.59 -21.05 -25.62
N ASN A 40 -11.32 -20.09 -25.07
CA ASN A 40 -10.84 -19.14 -24.09
C ASN A 40 -10.64 -19.75 -22.71
N ILE A 41 -11.34 -20.84 -22.39
CA ILE A 41 -11.27 -21.56 -21.11
C ILE A 41 -10.15 -22.61 -21.12
N LYS A 42 -9.81 -23.15 -22.30
CA LYS A 42 -8.78 -24.19 -22.39
C LYS A 42 -7.38 -23.64 -22.07
N PRO A 43 -6.61 -24.24 -21.15
CA PRO A 43 -5.27 -23.80 -20.77
C PRO A 43 -4.20 -24.20 -21.80
N VAL A 44 -4.54 -24.21 -23.10
CA VAL A 44 -3.62 -24.60 -24.18
C VAL A 44 -3.03 -23.34 -24.79
N PHE A 45 -1.76 -23.08 -24.55
CA PHE A 45 -1.10 -21.87 -25.05
C PHE A 45 0.12 -22.11 -25.96
N TRP A 46 0.63 -23.33 -26.07
CA TRP A 46 1.81 -23.63 -26.91
C TRP A 46 1.58 -23.30 -28.39
N LYS A 47 0.41 -23.61 -28.93
CA LYS A 47 0.06 -23.26 -30.31
C LYS A 47 -0.11 -21.75 -30.46
N GLU A 48 -0.60 -21.06 -29.43
CA GLU A 48 -0.73 -19.60 -29.36
C GLU A 48 0.66 -18.95 -29.42
N ILE A 49 1.63 -19.43 -28.64
CA ILE A 49 3.01 -18.94 -28.65
C ILE A 49 3.66 -19.19 -30.01
N ARG A 50 3.53 -20.38 -30.57
CA ARG A 50 4.02 -20.68 -31.92
C ARG A 50 3.34 -19.80 -32.96
N GLY A 51 2.06 -19.53 -32.82
CA GLY A 51 1.31 -18.65 -33.69
C GLY A 51 1.72 -17.19 -33.59
N LEU A 52 2.16 -16.75 -32.42
CA LEU A 52 2.57 -15.37 -32.18
C LEU A 52 3.98 -15.10 -32.73
N PHE A 53 4.95 -15.95 -32.39
CA PHE A 53 6.35 -15.75 -32.74
C PHE A 53 6.77 -16.50 -34.03
N GLY A 54 6.03 -17.55 -34.43
CA GLY A 54 6.22 -18.26 -35.68
C GLY A 54 5.22 -17.81 -36.74
N ASN A 55 5.37 -18.34 -37.97
CA ASN A 55 4.43 -18.09 -39.07
C ASN A 55 3.70 -19.38 -39.43
N ILE A 56 2.80 -19.82 -38.54
CA ILE A 56 2.11 -21.13 -38.66
C ILE A 56 1.09 -21.18 -39.81
N TYR A 57 0.69 -20.03 -40.35
CA TYR A 57 -0.20 -19.93 -41.50
C TYR A 57 0.32 -18.90 -42.50
N PRO A 58 1.38 -19.27 -43.31
CA PRO A 58 2.10 -18.32 -44.13
C PRO A 58 1.24 -17.68 -45.26
N ASP A 59 0.21 -18.39 -45.71
CA ASP A 59 -0.65 -17.92 -46.80
C ASP A 59 -1.91 -17.19 -46.34
N ASN A 60 -2.15 -17.17 -45.02
CA ASN A 60 -3.32 -16.54 -44.44
C ASN A 60 -3.08 -15.06 -44.13
N GLN A 61 -3.52 -14.17 -45.00
CA GLN A 61 -3.34 -12.72 -44.81
C GLN A 61 -4.04 -12.17 -43.58
N LYS A 62 -5.22 -12.70 -43.21
CA LYS A 62 -5.95 -12.30 -42.01
C LYS A 62 -5.17 -12.63 -40.74
N TYR A 63 -4.55 -13.82 -40.69
CA TYR A 63 -3.69 -14.24 -39.62
C TYR A 63 -2.46 -13.32 -39.50
N LYS A 64 -1.72 -13.07 -40.60
CA LYS A 64 -0.52 -12.22 -40.60
C LYS A 64 -0.84 -10.80 -40.11
N LYS A 65 -1.88 -10.18 -40.65
CA LYS A 65 -2.29 -8.81 -40.24
C LYS A 65 -2.64 -8.74 -38.78
N PHE A 66 -3.42 -9.72 -38.26
CA PHE A 66 -3.85 -9.72 -36.89
C PHE A 66 -2.70 -10.08 -35.94
N ARG A 67 -1.81 -11.01 -36.30
CA ARG A 67 -0.60 -11.36 -35.55
C ARG A 67 0.30 -10.14 -35.34
N ASN A 68 0.60 -9.41 -36.43
CA ASN A 68 1.47 -8.24 -36.36
C ASN A 68 0.85 -7.12 -35.47
N PHE A 69 -0.46 -6.90 -35.63
CA PHE A 69 -1.18 -5.98 -34.76
C PHE A 69 -1.12 -6.43 -33.28
N TYR A 70 -1.34 -7.71 -33.01
CA TYR A 70 -1.34 -8.23 -31.63
C TYR A 70 0.06 -8.21 -31.02
N LEU A 71 1.11 -8.48 -31.77
CA LEU A 71 2.49 -8.32 -31.35
C LEU A 71 2.81 -6.86 -30.98
N PHE A 72 2.40 -5.91 -31.82
CA PHE A 72 2.57 -4.49 -31.53
C PHE A 72 1.79 -4.10 -30.26
N TYR A 73 0.56 -4.55 -30.12
CA TYR A 73 -0.26 -4.31 -28.95
C TYR A 73 0.40 -4.83 -27.67
N LEU A 74 0.93 -6.06 -27.68
CA LEU A 74 1.64 -6.66 -26.55
C LEU A 74 2.96 -5.91 -26.25
N ALA A 75 3.70 -5.48 -27.28
CA ALA A 75 4.92 -4.72 -27.07
C ALA A 75 4.65 -3.39 -26.33
N VAL A 76 3.59 -2.66 -26.74
CA VAL A 76 3.17 -1.45 -26.02
C VAL A 76 2.71 -1.77 -24.58
N TYR A 77 1.95 -2.85 -24.40
CA TYR A 77 1.48 -3.27 -23.07
C TYR A 77 2.63 -3.56 -22.11
N PHE A 78 3.62 -4.34 -22.55
CA PHE A 78 4.79 -4.65 -21.75
C PHE A 78 5.70 -3.44 -21.55
N SER A 79 5.82 -2.55 -22.53
CA SER A 79 6.56 -1.29 -22.37
C SER A 79 5.94 -0.39 -21.30
N LEU A 80 4.61 -0.24 -21.29
CA LEU A 80 3.90 0.50 -20.26
C LEU A 80 4.05 -0.14 -18.88
N PHE A 81 4.07 -1.48 -18.80
CA PHE A 81 4.33 -2.21 -17.56
C PHE A 81 5.75 -1.94 -17.04
N ILE A 82 6.75 -2.01 -17.91
CA ILE A 82 8.16 -1.73 -17.56
C ILE A 82 8.31 -0.28 -17.09
N VAL A 83 7.74 0.68 -17.82
CA VAL A 83 7.79 2.10 -17.42
C VAL A 83 7.10 2.31 -16.08
N TYR A 84 5.92 1.72 -15.88
CA TYR A 84 5.22 1.77 -14.59
C TYR A 84 6.09 1.21 -13.46
N PHE A 85 6.73 0.06 -13.68
CA PHE A 85 7.59 -0.58 -12.69
C PHE A 85 8.83 0.25 -12.37
N ILE A 86 9.51 0.81 -13.40
CA ILE A 86 10.71 1.65 -13.22
C ILE A 86 10.37 2.98 -12.54
N VAL A 87 9.29 3.63 -12.96
CA VAL A 87 8.86 4.91 -12.38
C VAL A 87 8.31 4.70 -10.97
N GLY A 88 7.51 3.64 -10.76
CA GLY A 88 7.00 3.27 -9.44
C GLY A 88 8.12 2.94 -8.44
N ALA A 89 9.13 2.20 -8.86
CA ALA A 89 10.30 1.90 -8.03
C ALA A 89 11.12 3.16 -7.66
N LYS A 90 11.13 4.19 -8.53
CA LYS A 90 11.81 5.47 -8.23
C LYS A 90 11.06 6.36 -7.24
N THR A 91 9.73 6.23 -7.16
CA THR A 91 8.92 7.07 -6.26
C THR A 91 8.93 6.60 -4.80
N GLU A 92 9.41 5.39 -4.51
CA GLU A 92 9.42 4.81 -3.15
C GLU A 92 10.79 4.74 -2.46
N ASN A 93 11.83 5.39 -2.98
CA ASN A 93 13.13 5.46 -2.30
C ASN A 93 13.15 6.49 -1.16
N MET A 94 12.11 6.53 -0.33
CA MET A 94 12.22 7.18 0.97
C MET A 94 12.73 6.15 1.97
N LYS A 95 13.93 6.44 2.51
CA LYS A 95 14.56 5.61 3.53
C LYS A 95 13.60 5.53 4.73
N GLN A 96 13.12 4.32 5.04
CA GLN A 96 12.36 4.06 6.26
C GLN A 96 13.23 4.46 7.46
N LEU A 97 12.65 5.14 8.45
CA LEU A 97 13.33 5.43 9.70
C LEU A 97 13.79 4.11 10.33
N ALA A 98 15.06 4.07 10.69
CA ALA A 98 15.71 2.93 11.34
C ALA A 98 15.87 3.18 12.84
N ILE A 99 16.21 2.13 13.57
CA ILE A 99 16.60 2.23 14.98
C ILE A 99 17.78 3.19 15.09
N GLY A 100 17.69 4.14 16.03
CA GLY A 100 18.66 5.22 16.27
C GLY A 100 18.38 6.52 15.50
N ASP A 101 17.52 6.50 14.46
CA ASP A 101 17.14 7.72 13.75
C ASP A 101 16.24 8.61 14.64
N THR A 102 16.39 9.92 14.50
CA THR A 102 15.55 10.90 15.20
C THR A 102 14.22 11.07 14.46
N VAL A 103 13.14 11.09 15.21
CA VAL A 103 11.78 11.31 14.66
C VAL A 103 11.67 12.72 14.06
N PRO A 104 11.19 12.85 12.81
CA PRO A 104 11.00 14.16 12.19
C PRO A 104 9.86 14.93 12.87
N LYS A 105 10.00 16.27 12.92
CA LYS A 105 8.93 17.15 13.39
C LYS A 105 7.79 17.16 12.40
N PHE A 106 6.57 17.10 12.92
CA PHE A 106 5.35 17.19 12.11
C PHE A 106 4.19 17.73 12.92
N GLU A 107 3.18 18.18 12.21
CA GLU A 107 1.89 18.56 12.75
C GLU A 107 0.77 18.00 11.90
N LEU A 108 -0.29 17.52 12.52
CA LEU A 108 -1.49 16.96 11.90
C LEU A 108 -2.73 17.30 12.72
N MET A 109 -3.91 17.27 12.08
CA MET A 109 -5.18 17.38 12.81
C MET A 109 -5.50 16.05 13.49
N ASP A 110 -5.94 16.12 14.74
CA ASP A 110 -6.46 14.96 15.46
C ASP A 110 -7.93 14.65 15.06
N GLN A 111 -8.50 13.59 15.61
CA GLN A 111 -9.88 13.18 15.37
C GLN A 111 -10.94 14.22 15.79
N HIS A 112 -10.58 15.21 16.59
CA HIS A 112 -11.47 16.30 17.03
C HIS A 112 -11.25 17.59 16.23
N GLY A 113 -10.38 17.57 15.20
CA GLY A 113 -10.03 18.75 14.40
C GLY A 113 -9.10 19.72 15.09
N LYS A 114 -8.45 19.32 16.20
CA LYS A 114 -7.45 20.11 16.90
C LYS A 114 -6.07 19.83 16.30
N LEU A 115 -5.27 20.88 16.12
CA LEU A 115 -3.89 20.74 15.65
C LEU A 115 -3.03 20.05 16.73
N PHE A 116 -2.48 18.89 16.36
CA PHE A 116 -1.51 18.17 17.16
C PHE A 116 -0.10 18.44 16.61
N GLN A 117 0.81 18.83 17.49
CA GLN A 117 2.22 19.03 17.18
C GLN A 117 3.03 17.97 17.94
N ILE A 118 3.89 17.21 17.24
CA ILE A 118 4.71 16.16 17.87
C ILE A 118 5.60 16.70 18.98
N ASP A 119 6.06 17.94 18.88
CA ASP A 119 6.88 18.63 19.90
C ASP A 119 6.16 18.77 21.25
N SER A 120 4.84 18.64 21.29
CA SER A 120 4.07 18.68 22.54
C SER A 120 4.34 17.49 23.46
N VAL A 121 4.76 16.35 22.89
CA VAL A 121 5.01 15.07 23.59
C VAL A 121 6.44 14.58 23.43
N LEU A 122 7.13 14.94 22.35
CA LEU A 122 8.50 14.57 22.07
C LEU A 122 9.44 15.13 23.17
N GLY A 123 10.37 14.33 23.63
CA GLY A 123 11.28 14.73 24.71
C GLY A 123 10.67 14.67 26.12
N LYS A 124 9.39 14.33 26.26
CA LYS A 124 8.70 14.28 27.56
C LYS A 124 8.27 12.87 27.94
N LYS A 125 7.84 12.10 26.96
CA LYS A 125 7.30 10.75 27.11
C LYS A 125 7.84 9.81 26.06
N ASN A 126 7.79 8.52 26.32
CA ASN A 126 7.95 7.52 25.27
C ASN A 126 6.77 7.60 24.31
N LEU A 127 6.98 7.32 23.01
CA LEU A 127 5.91 7.38 22.03
C LEU A 127 5.77 6.02 21.32
N VAL A 128 4.53 5.62 21.09
CA VAL A 128 4.19 4.53 20.19
C VAL A 128 3.39 5.11 19.05
N ILE A 129 4.04 5.25 17.91
CA ILE A 129 3.41 5.78 16.69
C ILE A 129 3.15 4.61 15.74
N TYR A 130 1.88 4.36 15.42
CA TYR A 130 1.54 3.32 14.46
C TYR A 130 0.85 3.89 13.23
N PHE A 131 1.33 3.48 12.06
CA PHE A 131 0.73 3.78 10.77
C PHE A 131 -0.12 2.61 10.32
N TYR A 132 -1.36 2.88 9.96
CA TYR A 132 -2.29 1.86 9.52
C TYR A 132 -2.97 2.22 8.19
N PRO A 133 -3.45 1.22 7.41
CA PRO A 133 -4.00 1.45 6.07
C PRO A 133 -5.29 2.25 6.02
N LYS A 134 -6.28 1.88 6.85
CA LYS A 134 -7.65 2.41 6.69
C LYS A 134 -8.51 2.16 7.91
N ASP A 135 -9.28 3.18 8.34
CA ASP A 135 -10.35 3.03 9.34
C ASP A 135 -11.33 1.93 8.94
N GLU A 136 -11.99 1.34 9.93
CA GLU A 136 -13.04 0.33 9.76
C GLU A 136 -12.61 -0.96 9.03
N SER A 137 -11.35 -1.13 8.62
CA SER A 137 -10.89 -2.42 8.12
C SER A 137 -10.69 -3.40 9.28
N GLN A 138 -11.01 -4.68 9.07
CA GLN A 138 -10.97 -5.69 10.12
C GLN A 138 -9.64 -5.74 10.88
N GLY A 139 -8.51 -5.73 10.17
CA GLY A 139 -7.18 -5.75 10.80
C GLY A 139 -6.85 -4.46 11.56
N CYS A 140 -7.23 -3.29 11.01
CA CYS A 140 -6.96 -2.01 11.69
C CYS A 140 -7.86 -1.82 12.90
N THR A 141 -9.11 -2.31 12.86
CA THR A 141 -10.00 -2.29 14.01
C THR A 141 -9.47 -3.18 15.14
N LYS A 142 -8.97 -4.39 14.81
CA LYS A 142 -8.32 -5.26 15.80
C LYS A 142 -7.12 -4.59 16.46
N GLU A 143 -6.22 -4.01 15.67
CA GLU A 143 -5.04 -3.28 16.17
C GLU A 143 -5.44 -2.12 17.09
N ALA A 144 -6.37 -1.27 16.62
CA ALA A 144 -6.82 -0.12 17.38
C ALA A 144 -7.49 -0.52 18.71
N CYS A 145 -8.35 -1.55 18.70
CA CYS A 145 -8.96 -2.06 19.91
C CYS A 145 -7.93 -2.69 20.87
N SER A 146 -6.93 -3.40 20.34
CA SER A 146 -5.86 -3.97 21.15
C SER A 146 -5.03 -2.87 21.83
N PHE A 147 -4.71 -1.76 21.17
CA PHE A 147 -4.08 -0.59 21.78
C PHE A 147 -4.98 0.03 22.88
N ARG A 148 -6.28 0.17 22.61
CA ARG A 148 -7.26 0.67 23.60
C ARG A 148 -7.29 -0.21 24.85
N ASP A 149 -7.37 -1.52 24.67
CA ASP A 149 -7.50 -2.48 25.78
C ASP A 149 -6.25 -2.54 26.65
N GLN A 150 -5.08 -2.17 26.10
CA GLN A 150 -3.80 -2.10 26.82
C GLN A 150 -3.41 -0.67 27.22
N PHE A 151 -4.30 0.31 27.08
CA PHE A 151 -3.98 1.73 27.27
C PHE A 151 -3.34 2.05 28.61
N GLU A 152 -3.87 1.49 29.70
CA GLU A 152 -3.33 1.70 31.07
C GLU A 152 -1.88 1.17 31.17
N VAL A 153 -1.57 0.03 30.54
CA VAL A 153 -0.21 -0.54 30.55
C VAL A 153 0.77 0.37 29.82
N PHE A 154 0.35 1.00 28.70
CA PHE A 154 1.14 2.01 28.02
C PHE A 154 1.31 3.27 28.87
N ALA A 155 0.26 3.72 29.54
CA ALA A 155 0.31 4.88 30.45
C ALA A 155 1.25 4.62 31.62
N ASP A 156 1.26 3.44 32.22
CA ASP A 156 2.18 3.01 33.30
C ASP A 156 3.64 2.92 32.82
N ALA A 157 3.84 2.72 31.51
CA ALA A 157 5.17 2.80 30.89
C ALA A 157 5.55 4.24 30.46
N ASP A 158 4.78 5.25 30.88
CA ASP A 158 4.91 6.66 30.49
C ASP A 158 4.98 6.83 28.96
N ALA A 159 4.14 6.08 28.24
CA ALA A 159 4.07 6.07 26.77
C ALA A 159 2.77 6.66 26.26
N VAL A 160 2.85 7.44 25.18
CA VAL A 160 1.71 7.99 24.44
C VAL A 160 1.49 7.20 23.17
N ILE A 161 0.25 6.75 22.93
CA ILE A 161 -0.15 6.05 21.72
C ILE A 161 -0.69 7.04 20.70
N ILE A 162 -0.22 6.96 19.46
CA ILE A 162 -0.63 7.82 18.33
C ILE A 162 -0.85 6.95 17.10
N GLY A 163 -2.09 6.91 16.60
CA GLY A 163 -2.42 6.26 15.33
C GLY A 163 -2.43 7.26 14.18
N ILE A 164 -1.83 6.91 13.05
CA ILE A 164 -1.76 7.80 11.87
C ILE A 164 -2.26 7.07 10.63
N SER A 165 -3.24 7.65 9.94
CA SER A 165 -3.64 7.20 8.61
C SER A 165 -4.04 8.36 7.69
N ALA A 166 -4.23 8.06 6.40
CA ALA A 166 -4.60 9.06 5.40
C ALA A 166 -6.11 9.40 5.39
N GLN A 167 -6.88 8.87 6.33
CA GLN A 167 -8.32 9.13 6.44
C GLN A 167 -8.58 10.54 6.94
N SER A 168 -9.82 11.04 6.74
CA SER A 168 -10.19 12.38 7.19
C SER A 168 -10.42 12.43 8.70
N VAL A 169 -10.41 13.64 9.25
CA VAL A 169 -10.75 13.93 10.66
C VAL A 169 -12.10 13.32 11.04
N GLU A 170 -13.10 13.48 10.17
CA GLU A 170 -14.46 12.95 10.40
C GLU A 170 -14.47 11.42 10.42
N SER A 171 -13.68 10.77 9.54
CA SER A 171 -13.53 9.32 9.54
C SER A 171 -12.90 8.82 10.84
N HIS A 172 -11.82 9.49 11.28
CA HIS A 172 -11.15 9.17 12.54
C HIS A 172 -12.06 9.38 13.76
N LEU A 173 -12.87 10.45 13.76
CA LEU A 173 -13.82 10.69 14.84
C LEU A 173 -14.86 9.57 14.93
N MET A 174 -15.44 9.18 13.79
CA MET A 174 -16.39 8.06 13.73
C MET A 174 -15.75 6.74 14.18
N PHE A 175 -14.55 6.45 13.69
CA PHE A 175 -13.80 5.25 14.03
C PHE A 175 -13.44 5.20 15.52
N ALA A 176 -12.93 6.30 16.08
CA ALA A 176 -12.59 6.41 17.50
C ALA A 176 -13.84 6.27 18.39
N THR A 177 -14.94 6.95 18.05
CA THR A 177 -16.19 6.90 18.80
C THR A 177 -16.79 5.51 18.81
N LYS A 178 -16.92 4.88 17.64
CA LYS A 178 -17.50 3.54 17.50
C LYS A 178 -16.72 2.48 18.26
N ASN A 179 -15.39 2.56 18.22
CA ASN A 179 -14.51 1.59 18.88
C ASN A 179 -14.07 2.03 20.29
N ARG A 180 -14.58 3.17 20.80
CA ARG A 180 -14.26 3.73 22.12
C ARG A 180 -12.75 3.89 22.33
N LEU A 181 -12.03 4.38 21.31
CA LEU A 181 -10.60 4.60 21.41
C LEU A 181 -10.33 5.78 22.36
N ASN A 182 -9.43 5.59 23.30
CA ASN A 182 -9.08 6.53 24.37
C ASN A 182 -7.71 7.20 24.15
N TYR A 183 -7.21 7.21 22.90
CA TYR A 183 -5.95 7.81 22.49
C TYR A 183 -6.11 8.58 21.16
N THR A 184 -5.02 9.22 20.72
CA THR A 184 -5.05 10.15 19.59
C THR A 184 -4.93 9.43 18.24
N LEU A 185 -5.82 9.76 17.32
CA LEU A 185 -5.71 9.45 15.89
C LEU A 185 -5.43 10.72 15.10
N LEU A 186 -4.48 10.67 14.17
CA LEU A 186 -4.03 11.81 13.37
C LEU A 186 -4.30 11.61 11.88
N SER A 187 -4.90 12.61 11.26
CA SER A 187 -5.25 12.64 9.83
C SER A 187 -4.08 13.10 8.97
N ASP A 188 -3.36 12.17 8.35
CA ASP A 188 -2.27 12.43 7.40
C ASP A 188 -2.80 12.44 5.96
N LYS A 189 -3.75 13.33 5.67
CA LYS A 189 -4.33 13.50 4.33
C LYS A 189 -3.26 13.89 3.32
N GLY A 190 -2.97 13.00 2.36
CA GLY A 190 -1.87 13.17 1.41
C GLY A 190 -0.59 12.44 1.80
N SER A 191 -0.59 11.72 2.93
CA SER A 191 0.49 10.83 3.36
C SER A 191 1.86 11.52 3.51
N LYS A 192 1.88 12.78 3.96
CA LYS A 192 3.12 13.56 4.13
C LYS A 192 3.97 12.99 5.28
N VAL A 193 3.35 12.75 6.45
CA VAL A 193 4.05 12.23 7.62
C VAL A 193 4.43 10.77 7.42
N ARG A 194 3.54 9.95 6.83
CA ARG A 194 3.86 8.60 6.39
C ARG A 194 5.12 8.57 5.52
N LYS A 195 5.24 9.52 4.60
CA LYS A 195 6.41 9.69 3.75
C LYS A 195 7.66 10.11 4.52
N LEU A 196 7.55 11.01 5.47
CA LEU A 196 8.68 11.41 6.34
C LEU A 196 9.23 10.23 7.14
N PHE A 197 8.38 9.32 7.60
CA PHE A 197 8.78 8.09 8.29
C PHE A 197 9.24 6.98 7.34
N GLY A 198 9.12 7.17 6.03
CA GLY A 198 9.46 6.17 5.01
C GLY A 198 8.64 4.87 5.15
N VAL A 199 7.39 4.96 5.63
CA VAL A 199 6.52 3.79 5.80
C VAL A 199 6.20 3.18 4.45
N PRO A 200 6.59 1.93 4.18
CA PRO A 200 6.41 1.32 2.87
C PRO A 200 4.93 1.11 2.52
N GLY A 201 4.63 1.07 1.24
CA GLY A 201 3.36 0.60 0.72
C GLY A 201 3.45 -0.88 0.31
N ASN A 202 2.33 -1.60 0.39
CA ASN A 202 2.20 -2.96 -0.11
C ASN A 202 1.51 -2.98 -1.47
N ILE A 203 1.66 -4.10 -2.22
CA ILE A 203 1.07 -4.27 -3.56
C ILE A 203 1.40 -3.05 -4.45
N PHE A 204 2.69 -2.88 -4.75
CA PHE A 204 3.21 -1.77 -5.59
C PHE A 204 2.82 -0.36 -5.09
N GLY A 205 2.75 -0.17 -3.76
CA GLY A 205 2.38 1.13 -3.18
C GLY A 205 0.88 1.44 -3.14
N LEU A 206 0.03 0.54 -3.63
CA LEU A 206 -1.42 0.75 -3.69
C LEU A 206 -2.10 0.65 -2.32
N ILE A 207 -1.56 -0.19 -1.43
CA ILE A 207 -2.07 -0.34 -0.07
C ILE A 207 -1.04 0.26 0.89
N PRO A 208 -1.42 1.26 1.70
CA PRO A 208 -0.53 1.77 2.74
C PRO A 208 -0.07 0.66 3.68
N GLY A 209 1.21 0.62 4.00
CA GLY A 209 1.77 -0.36 4.93
C GLY A 209 1.31 -0.14 6.37
N ARG A 210 1.53 -1.14 7.20
CA ARG A 210 1.31 -1.12 8.65
C ARG A 210 2.66 -1.19 9.35
N VAL A 211 3.03 -0.14 10.07
CA VAL A 211 4.31 -0.06 10.81
C VAL A 211 4.07 0.60 12.15
N THR A 212 4.63 0.03 13.20
CA THR A 212 4.65 0.63 14.53
C THR A 212 6.08 0.99 14.92
N TYR A 213 6.28 2.20 15.39
CA TYR A 213 7.52 2.72 15.93
C TYR A 213 7.40 2.90 17.43
N VAL A 214 8.41 2.45 18.18
CA VAL A 214 8.62 2.81 19.59
C VAL A 214 9.75 3.83 19.63
N ILE A 215 9.51 4.94 20.31
CA ILE A 215 10.37 6.11 20.34
C ILE A 215 10.62 6.46 21.80
N ASP A 216 11.88 6.66 22.14
CA ASP A 216 12.29 7.05 23.50
C ASP A 216 12.07 8.54 23.80
N ARG A 217 12.39 8.93 25.04
CA ARG A 217 12.30 10.33 25.48
C ARG A 217 13.29 11.26 24.79
N ASP A 218 14.35 10.72 24.18
CA ASP A 218 15.31 11.51 23.39
C ASP A 218 14.81 11.74 21.95
N GLY A 219 13.63 11.22 21.61
CA GLY A 219 13.04 11.32 20.27
C GLY A 219 13.67 10.39 19.26
N LYS A 220 14.34 9.32 19.71
CA LYS A 220 14.95 8.34 18.83
C LYS A 220 14.09 7.10 18.69
N VAL A 221 14.06 6.55 17.50
CA VAL A 221 13.45 5.25 17.25
C VAL A 221 14.28 4.17 17.94
N VAL A 222 13.71 3.49 18.90
CA VAL A 222 14.34 2.35 19.60
C VAL A 222 13.89 1.01 19.06
N TYR A 223 12.73 0.98 18.43
CA TYR A 223 12.20 -0.22 17.80
C TYR A 223 11.22 0.11 16.68
N LEU A 224 11.12 -0.77 15.70
CA LEU A 224 10.08 -0.73 14.67
C LEU A 224 9.59 -2.14 14.36
N PHE A 225 8.28 -2.28 14.17
CA PHE A 225 7.64 -3.51 13.73
C PHE A 225 6.83 -3.26 12.46
N ASN A 226 7.09 -4.05 11.41
CA ASN A 226 6.43 -3.92 10.12
C ASN A 226 5.76 -5.25 9.75
N SER A 227 4.44 -5.30 9.81
CA SER A 227 3.67 -6.47 9.39
C SER A 227 2.26 -6.08 8.96
N GLN A 228 1.86 -6.44 7.75
CA GLN A 228 0.52 -6.12 7.26
C GLN A 228 -0.58 -6.97 7.93
N LEU A 229 -0.27 -8.21 8.28
CA LEU A 229 -1.26 -9.21 8.70
C LEU A 229 -1.35 -9.41 10.22
N GLN A 230 -0.28 -9.14 10.94
CA GLN A 230 -0.17 -9.43 12.39
C GLN A 230 -0.55 -8.20 13.23
N ALA A 231 -1.80 -7.76 13.14
CA ALA A 231 -2.28 -6.53 13.76
C ALA A 231 -2.05 -6.47 15.29
N GLU A 232 -2.36 -7.54 16.00
CA GLU A 232 -2.22 -7.61 17.47
C GLU A 232 -0.75 -7.64 17.91
N LYS A 233 0.12 -8.25 17.10
CA LYS A 233 1.55 -8.31 17.39
C LYS A 233 2.23 -6.94 17.41
N HIS A 234 1.68 -5.94 16.70
CA HIS A 234 2.15 -4.56 16.81
C HIS A 234 2.07 -4.01 18.23
N VAL A 235 1.02 -4.35 18.94
CA VAL A 235 0.79 -3.94 20.33
C VAL A 235 1.68 -4.71 21.29
N GLU A 236 1.74 -6.05 21.12
CA GLU A 236 2.59 -6.93 21.95
C GLU A 236 4.07 -6.53 21.88
N GLU A 237 4.60 -6.31 20.68
CA GLU A 237 5.98 -5.90 20.49
C GLU A 237 6.27 -4.51 21.06
N ALA A 238 5.35 -3.55 20.89
CA ALA A 238 5.51 -2.22 21.46
C ALA A 238 5.56 -2.28 23.00
N LEU A 239 4.68 -3.07 23.65
CA LEU A 239 4.68 -3.26 25.10
C LEU A 239 5.95 -3.94 25.60
N ARG A 240 6.39 -5.00 24.91
CA ARG A 240 7.62 -5.71 25.26
C ARG A 240 8.82 -4.76 25.31
N ILE A 241 8.98 -3.94 24.26
CA ILE A 241 10.09 -2.98 24.19
C ILE A 241 10.02 -1.93 25.30
N LEU A 242 8.83 -1.36 25.55
CA LEU A 242 8.65 -0.38 26.63
C LEU A 242 8.97 -0.96 28.02
N GLN A 243 8.72 -2.25 28.23
CA GLN A 243 9.09 -2.94 29.47
C GLN A 243 10.61 -3.14 29.57
N GLU A 244 11.29 -3.40 28.48
CA GLU A 244 12.77 -3.53 28.42
C GLU A 244 13.49 -2.18 28.60
N MET A 245 12.79 -1.05 28.35
CA MET A 245 13.33 0.32 28.53
C MET A 245 13.23 0.85 29.99
N LYS A 246 12.50 0.17 30.87
CA LYS A 246 12.38 0.53 32.28
C LYS A 246 13.63 0.10 33.05
#